data_cc6e0e23fe42d4af6d2f3621f8f9a90f
#
_entry.id   cc6e0e23fe42d4af6d2f3621f8f9a90f
#
_cell.length_a   1.000
_cell.length_b   1.000
_cell.length_c   1.000
_cell.angle_alpha   90.00
_cell.angle_beta   90.00
_cell.angle_gamma   90.00
#
_symmetry.space_group_name_H-M   'P 1'
#
loop_
_entity.id
_entity.type
_entity.pdbx_description
1 polymer ?
#
loop_
_entity_poly.entity_id
_entity_poly.type
_entity_poly.pdbx_seq_one_letter_code
_entity_poly.pdbx_strand_id
1 'polypeptide(L)'
;MSWINSSIVSMIRIMPRWSIHPFAKTYVAGESVQETVLVVKKVNDRGFTCTLDILGEHVKSAAEAENITREYCELYDVIAVENMNCNISIKLTHIGLALDKTIATDNLVRILKQAKKHDNFLRIDMENSPYTQQTIDLYKNCVSDYPNMGIVLQAYLKRSLEDARNLNRTGFNTRVCKGIYDERETIALKDSTAIQDNFFNITKEILSGNGFAAIATHDIPLIDRIDKWIESIQVSSNRFEFQVLYGVPMGGRLERLLDKGYTVRQYIPFGKEWFDYSLRR
;
A
#
# COMPACT_ATOMS: atom_id res chain seq x y z
N MET A 1 12.42 18.30 14.55
CA MET A 1 12.83 18.13 13.13
C MET A 1 11.86 18.73 12.09
N SER A 2 10.82 19.47 12.46
CA SER A 2 9.76 19.90 11.53
C SER A 2 10.05 21.16 10.69
N TRP A 3 10.88 22.08 11.18
CA TRP A 3 11.15 23.36 10.51
C TRP A 3 12.06 23.24 9.29
N ILE A 4 13.04 22.37 9.34
CA ILE A 4 13.98 22.15 8.22
C ILE A 4 13.26 21.47 7.06
N ASN A 5 12.35 20.53 7.34
CA ASN A 5 11.60 19.84 6.30
C ASN A 5 10.63 20.76 5.54
N SER A 6 9.92 21.68 6.23
CA SER A 6 8.98 22.58 5.55
C SER A 6 9.67 23.57 4.62
N SER A 7 10.84 24.09 5.02
CA SER A 7 11.64 25.02 4.21
C SER A 7 12.26 24.32 2.99
N ILE A 8 12.74 23.08 3.14
CA ILE A 8 13.28 22.28 2.05
C ILE A 8 12.17 21.91 1.05
N VAL A 9 11.01 21.45 1.53
CA VAL A 9 9.85 21.16 0.69
C VAL A 9 9.36 22.38 -0.08
N SER A 10 9.36 23.58 0.57
CA SER A 10 9.01 24.84 -0.10
C SER A 10 10.03 25.25 -1.17
N MET A 11 11.32 25.04 -0.92
CA MET A 11 12.37 25.26 -1.93
C MET A 11 12.25 24.29 -3.10
N ILE A 12 12.00 23.03 -2.85
CA ILE A 12 11.87 22.00 -3.89
C ILE A 12 10.65 22.28 -4.78
N ARG A 13 9.55 22.81 -4.23
CA ARG A 13 8.36 23.20 -5.01
C ARG A 13 8.63 24.31 -6.05
N ILE A 14 9.66 25.12 -5.84
CA ILE A 14 10.06 26.21 -6.74
C ILE A 14 11.04 25.69 -7.81
N MET A 15 11.65 24.53 -7.59
CA MET A 15 12.61 23.95 -8.56
C MET A 15 11.90 23.43 -9.79
N PRO A 16 12.49 23.56 -10.99
CA PRO A 16 11.94 22.97 -12.20
C PRO A 16 11.82 21.44 -12.08
N ARG A 17 10.71 20.86 -12.53
CA ARG A 17 10.45 19.40 -12.45
C ARG A 17 11.60 18.55 -12.98
N TRP A 18 12.29 18.99 -14.04
CA TRP A 18 13.43 18.28 -14.62
C TRP A 18 14.63 18.12 -13.68
N SER A 19 14.84 19.03 -12.73
CA SER A 19 15.97 18.97 -11.79
C SER A 19 15.73 17.95 -10.66
N ILE A 20 14.48 17.58 -10.37
CA ILE A 20 14.07 16.64 -9.34
C ILE A 20 13.85 15.23 -9.93
N HIS A 21 13.60 15.15 -11.24
CA HIS A 21 13.33 13.91 -11.95
C HIS A 21 14.37 12.77 -11.71
N PRO A 22 15.70 13.01 -11.66
CA PRO A 22 16.67 11.96 -11.36
C PRO A 22 16.49 11.33 -9.97
N PHE A 23 16.07 12.13 -8.98
CA PHE A 23 15.82 11.65 -7.62
C PHE A 23 14.50 10.88 -7.55
N ALA A 24 13.46 11.33 -8.24
CA ALA A 24 12.18 10.68 -8.30
C ALA A 24 12.26 9.29 -8.95
N LYS A 25 13.08 9.10 -9.99
CA LYS A 25 13.33 7.80 -10.64
C LYS A 25 13.82 6.71 -9.70
N THR A 26 14.38 7.08 -8.56
CA THR A 26 14.81 6.10 -7.54
C THR A 26 13.61 5.43 -6.87
N TYR A 27 12.47 6.13 -6.74
CA TYR A 27 11.30 5.71 -5.97
C TYR A 27 10.04 5.50 -6.81
N VAL A 28 10.06 5.87 -8.08
CA VAL A 28 8.93 5.78 -9.02
C VAL A 28 9.40 5.02 -10.26
N ALA A 29 8.62 4.05 -10.70
CA ALA A 29 9.00 3.17 -11.82
C ALA A 29 8.99 3.86 -13.20
N GLY A 30 8.38 5.04 -13.30
CA GLY A 30 8.24 5.80 -14.53
C GLY A 30 6.88 6.46 -14.64
N GLU A 31 6.60 7.08 -15.78
CA GLU A 31 5.31 7.74 -16.04
C GLU A 31 4.36 6.84 -16.85
N SER A 32 4.87 5.82 -17.53
CA SER A 32 4.12 4.93 -18.41
C SER A 32 4.08 3.49 -17.88
N VAL A 33 3.07 2.74 -18.32
CA VAL A 33 2.95 1.30 -18.02
C VAL A 33 4.13 0.52 -18.60
N GLN A 34 4.61 0.89 -19.79
CA GLN A 34 5.74 0.24 -20.47
C GLN A 34 7.05 0.33 -19.67
N GLU A 35 7.35 1.52 -19.12
CA GLU A 35 8.51 1.70 -18.23
C GLU A 35 8.35 0.86 -16.96
N THR A 36 7.15 0.84 -16.40
CA THR A 36 6.81 0.12 -15.18
C THR A 36 6.98 -1.39 -15.35
N VAL A 37 6.55 -1.97 -16.49
CA VAL A 37 6.76 -3.39 -16.82
C VAL A 37 8.23 -3.78 -16.73
N LEU A 38 9.13 -2.96 -17.28
CA LEU A 38 10.57 -3.23 -17.24
C LEU A 38 11.14 -3.22 -15.80
N VAL A 39 10.62 -2.33 -14.96
CA VAL A 39 11.01 -2.28 -13.54
C VAL A 39 10.50 -3.49 -12.80
N VAL A 40 9.22 -3.84 -12.95
CA VAL A 40 8.61 -4.99 -12.29
C VAL A 40 9.33 -6.28 -12.65
N LYS A 41 9.63 -6.52 -13.92
CA LYS A 41 10.38 -7.70 -14.37
C LYS A 41 11.74 -7.80 -13.70
N LYS A 42 12.52 -6.71 -13.64
CA LYS A 42 13.81 -6.67 -12.93
C LYS A 42 13.69 -6.97 -11.44
N VAL A 43 12.61 -6.55 -10.80
CA VAL A 43 12.32 -6.82 -9.39
C VAL A 43 11.92 -8.28 -9.22
N ASN A 44 11.10 -8.83 -10.10
CA ASN A 44 10.70 -10.23 -10.09
C ASN A 44 11.88 -11.18 -10.35
N ASP A 45 12.80 -10.84 -11.28
CA ASP A 45 14.02 -11.61 -11.56
C ASP A 45 14.93 -11.78 -10.31
N ARG A 46 14.82 -10.87 -9.34
CA ARG A 46 15.51 -10.94 -8.04
C ARG A 46 14.73 -11.71 -6.97
N GLY A 47 13.60 -12.32 -7.31
CA GLY A 47 12.76 -13.10 -6.40
C GLY A 47 11.74 -12.28 -5.59
N PHE A 48 11.65 -10.98 -5.78
CA PHE A 48 10.66 -10.14 -5.11
C PHE A 48 9.33 -10.15 -5.85
N THR A 49 8.22 -10.03 -5.09
CA THR A 49 6.91 -9.74 -5.64
C THR A 49 6.67 -8.23 -5.67
N CYS A 50 5.67 -7.77 -6.44
CA CYS A 50 5.39 -6.35 -6.58
C CYS A 50 3.94 -5.99 -6.26
N THR A 51 3.71 -4.73 -5.91
CA THR A 51 2.41 -4.08 -5.94
C THR A 51 2.54 -2.81 -6.76
N LEU A 52 1.67 -2.62 -7.74
CA LEU A 52 1.60 -1.38 -8.53
C LEU A 52 0.56 -0.43 -7.96
N ASP A 53 0.89 0.85 -7.93
CA ASP A 53 0.01 1.97 -7.57
C ASP A 53 0.09 3.04 -8.66
N ILE A 54 -1.02 3.33 -9.32
CA ILE A 54 -1.13 4.49 -10.22
C ILE A 54 -1.20 5.73 -9.33
N LEU A 55 -0.20 6.59 -9.43
CA LEU A 55 -0.11 7.80 -8.63
C LEU A 55 -1.27 8.75 -8.93
N GLY A 56 -1.97 9.16 -7.89
CA GLY A 56 -3.11 10.06 -7.90
C GLY A 56 -4.03 9.82 -6.71
N GLU A 57 -4.78 10.84 -6.38
CA GLU A 57 -5.81 10.83 -5.34
C GLU A 57 -6.77 12.02 -5.57
N HIS A 58 -7.99 11.98 -4.98
CA HIS A 58 -8.94 13.10 -5.00
C HIS A 58 -9.30 13.61 -6.41
N VAL A 59 -9.78 12.71 -7.28
CA VAL A 59 -10.32 13.11 -8.61
C VAL A 59 -11.42 14.14 -8.47
N LYS A 60 -11.56 15.00 -9.49
CA LYS A 60 -12.46 16.16 -9.46
C LYS A 60 -13.76 15.95 -10.20
N SER A 61 -13.90 14.86 -10.94
CA SER A 61 -15.11 14.55 -11.71
C SER A 61 -15.35 13.05 -11.85
N ALA A 62 -16.60 12.67 -12.08
CA ALA A 62 -16.97 11.29 -12.39
C ALA A 62 -16.25 10.75 -13.66
N ALA A 63 -16.06 11.61 -14.66
CA ALA A 63 -15.35 11.24 -15.87
C ALA A 63 -13.87 10.93 -15.62
N GLU A 64 -13.23 11.66 -14.71
CA GLU A 64 -11.86 11.37 -14.30
C GLU A 64 -11.79 10.05 -13.53
N ALA A 65 -12.70 9.81 -12.56
CA ALA A 65 -12.80 8.55 -11.83
C ALA A 65 -13.02 7.34 -12.76
N GLU A 66 -13.86 7.51 -13.79
CA GLU A 66 -14.12 6.51 -14.83
C GLU A 66 -12.86 6.19 -15.65
N ASN A 67 -12.10 7.21 -16.06
CA ASN A 67 -10.85 7.04 -16.81
C ASN A 67 -9.81 6.26 -15.97
N ILE A 68 -9.61 6.66 -14.71
CA ILE A 68 -8.70 5.97 -13.79
C ILE A 68 -9.14 4.51 -13.54
N THR A 69 -10.44 4.28 -13.39
CA THR A 69 -10.99 2.93 -13.24
C THR A 69 -10.65 2.05 -14.45
N ARG A 70 -10.75 2.61 -15.67
CA ARG A 70 -10.37 1.90 -16.89
C ARG A 70 -8.86 1.61 -16.92
N GLU A 71 -8.01 2.57 -16.55
CA GLU A 71 -6.56 2.37 -16.46
C GLU A 71 -6.20 1.24 -15.48
N TYR A 72 -6.86 1.14 -14.32
CA TYR A 72 -6.66 0.01 -13.40
C TYR A 72 -7.11 -1.33 -14.01
N CYS A 73 -8.22 -1.35 -14.75
CA CYS A 73 -8.66 -2.57 -15.43
C CYS A 73 -7.66 -3.01 -16.52
N GLU A 74 -7.21 -2.08 -17.35
CA GLU A 74 -6.19 -2.32 -18.38
C GLU A 74 -4.86 -2.79 -17.76
N LEU A 75 -4.48 -2.26 -16.59
CA LEU A 75 -3.28 -2.67 -15.89
C LEU A 75 -3.32 -4.14 -15.47
N TYR A 76 -4.47 -4.69 -15.07
CA TYR A 76 -4.62 -6.13 -14.81
C TYR A 76 -4.42 -6.97 -16.07
N ASP A 77 -4.92 -6.52 -17.23
CA ASP A 77 -4.68 -7.21 -18.50
C ASP A 77 -3.18 -7.21 -18.86
N VAL A 78 -2.47 -6.08 -18.64
CA VAL A 78 -1.01 -6.00 -18.83
C VAL A 78 -0.26 -6.93 -17.88
N ILE A 79 -0.60 -6.94 -16.58
CA ILE A 79 0.01 -7.84 -15.60
C ILE A 79 -0.08 -9.29 -16.04
N ALA A 80 -1.25 -9.70 -16.53
CA ALA A 80 -1.49 -11.07 -17.01
C ALA A 80 -0.72 -11.39 -18.30
N VAL A 81 -0.77 -10.50 -19.30
CA VAL A 81 -0.07 -10.69 -20.59
C VAL A 81 1.45 -10.75 -20.40
N GLU A 82 1.99 -9.88 -19.55
CA GLU A 82 3.42 -9.80 -19.27
C GLU A 82 3.91 -10.84 -18.23
N ASN A 83 3.01 -11.67 -17.70
CA ASN A 83 3.26 -12.70 -16.68
C ASN A 83 4.04 -12.15 -15.46
N MET A 84 3.60 -10.98 -14.96
CA MET A 84 4.27 -10.31 -13.84
C MET A 84 3.78 -10.85 -12.50
N ASN A 85 4.70 -11.17 -11.58
CA ASN A 85 4.37 -11.46 -10.19
C ASN A 85 4.06 -10.16 -9.43
N CYS A 86 2.85 -9.64 -9.67
CA CYS A 86 2.43 -8.32 -9.24
C CYS A 86 0.93 -8.27 -8.97
N ASN A 87 0.55 -7.48 -7.98
CA ASN A 87 -0.84 -7.09 -7.73
C ASN A 87 -1.00 -5.56 -7.79
N ILE A 88 -2.22 -5.06 -7.57
CA ILE A 88 -2.53 -3.64 -7.64
C ILE A 88 -2.99 -3.14 -6.27
N SER A 89 -2.55 -1.92 -5.91
CA SER A 89 -3.12 -1.09 -4.85
C SER A 89 -3.88 0.07 -5.46
N ILE A 90 -5.03 0.41 -4.87
CA ILE A 90 -5.84 1.57 -5.28
C ILE A 90 -6.17 2.46 -4.09
N LYS A 91 -6.40 3.74 -4.37
CA LYS A 91 -7.02 4.69 -3.44
C LYS A 91 -8.48 4.91 -3.83
N LEU A 92 -9.37 4.83 -2.86
CA LEU A 92 -10.80 5.01 -3.13
C LEU A 92 -11.13 6.43 -3.59
N THR A 93 -10.39 7.45 -3.13
CA THR A 93 -10.59 8.83 -3.63
C THR A 93 -10.14 8.99 -5.08
N HIS A 94 -9.20 8.15 -5.56
CA HIS A 94 -8.76 8.14 -6.96
C HIS A 94 -9.81 7.54 -7.90
N ILE A 95 -10.74 6.74 -7.36
CA ILE A 95 -11.87 6.16 -8.11
C ILE A 95 -13.23 6.78 -7.74
N GLY A 96 -13.22 7.94 -7.05
CA GLY A 96 -14.37 8.79 -6.87
C GLY A 96 -14.98 8.86 -5.46
N LEU A 97 -14.38 8.26 -4.41
CA LEU A 97 -14.95 8.27 -3.06
C LEU A 97 -15.14 9.68 -2.48
N ALA A 98 -14.28 10.63 -2.86
CA ALA A 98 -14.42 12.02 -2.43
C ALA A 98 -15.57 12.77 -3.15
N LEU A 99 -16.08 12.23 -4.25
CA LEU A 99 -17.19 12.80 -5.02
C LEU A 99 -18.52 12.18 -4.56
N ASP A 100 -18.62 10.86 -4.65
CA ASP A 100 -19.82 10.10 -4.30
C ASP A 100 -19.48 8.64 -4.00
N LYS A 101 -20.05 8.10 -2.92
CA LYS A 101 -19.83 6.72 -2.50
C LYS A 101 -20.31 5.70 -3.54
N THR A 102 -21.40 6.00 -4.26
CA THR A 102 -21.95 5.11 -5.29
C THR A 102 -20.98 4.99 -6.46
N ILE A 103 -20.44 6.12 -6.94
CA ILE A 103 -19.42 6.15 -7.99
C ILE A 103 -18.21 5.28 -7.58
N ALA A 104 -17.68 5.47 -6.37
CA ALA A 104 -16.55 4.68 -5.88
C ALA A 104 -16.89 3.19 -5.77
N THR A 105 -18.10 2.83 -5.33
CA THR A 105 -18.54 1.44 -5.22
C THR A 105 -18.61 0.77 -6.58
N ASP A 106 -19.26 1.41 -7.56
CA ASP A 106 -19.40 0.86 -8.92
C ASP A 106 -18.04 0.68 -9.60
N ASN A 107 -17.16 1.67 -9.45
CA ASN A 107 -15.81 1.63 -9.97
C ASN A 107 -14.97 0.53 -9.27
N LEU A 108 -15.05 0.39 -7.95
CA LEU A 108 -14.39 -0.67 -7.20
C LEU A 108 -14.83 -2.06 -7.68
N VAL A 109 -16.14 -2.27 -7.84
CA VAL A 109 -16.69 -3.55 -8.32
C VAL A 109 -16.19 -3.88 -9.73
N ARG A 110 -16.06 -2.90 -10.60
CA ARG A 110 -15.50 -3.10 -11.96
C ARG A 110 -14.04 -3.56 -11.90
N ILE A 111 -13.21 -2.91 -11.08
CA ILE A 111 -11.80 -3.29 -10.87
C ILE A 111 -11.71 -4.69 -10.26
N LEU A 112 -12.54 -5.00 -9.26
CA LEU A 112 -12.60 -6.33 -8.62
C LEU A 112 -12.99 -7.44 -9.60
N LYS A 113 -13.95 -7.18 -10.50
CA LYS A 113 -14.30 -8.12 -11.57
C LYS A 113 -13.12 -8.40 -12.50
N GLN A 114 -12.35 -7.37 -12.83
CA GLN A 114 -11.17 -7.52 -13.69
C GLN A 114 -10.04 -8.27 -12.95
N ALA A 115 -9.82 -7.95 -11.65
CA ALA A 115 -8.89 -8.70 -10.81
C ALA A 115 -9.27 -10.19 -10.76
N LYS A 116 -10.55 -10.51 -10.53
CA LYS A 116 -11.07 -11.88 -10.49
C LYS A 116 -10.91 -12.62 -11.82
N LYS A 117 -11.10 -11.94 -12.95
CA LYS A 117 -10.89 -12.51 -14.29
C LYS A 117 -9.47 -13.05 -14.48
N HIS A 118 -8.47 -12.40 -13.85
CA HIS A 118 -7.06 -12.77 -13.92
C HIS A 118 -6.54 -13.53 -12.68
N ASP A 119 -7.44 -13.95 -11.77
CA ASP A 119 -7.09 -14.55 -10.47
C ASP A 119 -6.04 -13.72 -9.71
N ASN A 120 -6.16 -12.39 -9.77
CA ASN A 120 -5.22 -11.46 -9.16
C ASN A 120 -5.84 -10.78 -7.91
N PHE A 121 -4.97 -10.25 -7.07
CA PHE A 121 -5.33 -9.62 -5.80
C PHE A 121 -5.47 -8.11 -5.94
N LEU A 122 -6.43 -7.51 -5.22
CA LEU A 122 -6.59 -6.06 -5.08
C LEU A 122 -6.37 -5.60 -3.65
N ARG A 123 -5.52 -4.60 -3.45
CA ARG A 123 -5.36 -3.89 -2.18
C ARG A 123 -6.06 -2.54 -2.21
N ILE A 124 -6.90 -2.27 -1.23
CA ILE A 124 -7.44 -0.93 -0.99
C ILE A 124 -6.52 -0.23 0.00
N ASP A 125 -5.85 0.83 -0.44
CA ASP A 125 -5.00 1.66 0.42
C ASP A 125 -5.85 2.47 1.40
N MET A 126 -5.30 2.74 2.59
CA MET A 126 -5.94 3.57 3.59
C MET A 126 -5.47 5.01 3.43
N GLU A 127 -6.43 5.90 3.29
CA GLU A 127 -6.20 7.33 3.16
C GLU A 127 -6.36 8.04 4.53
N ASN A 128 -6.54 9.35 4.55
CA ASN A 128 -6.71 10.12 5.79
C ASN A 128 -7.99 9.73 6.54
N SER A 129 -8.06 10.12 7.81
CA SER A 129 -9.07 9.65 8.75
C SER A 129 -10.54 9.83 8.35
N PRO A 130 -10.96 10.87 7.60
CA PRO A 130 -12.34 10.99 7.13
C PRO A 130 -12.80 9.81 6.27
N TYR A 131 -11.89 9.15 5.55
CA TYR A 131 -12.21 8.03 4.67
C TYR A 131 -12.03 6.66 5.33
N THR A 132 -11.44 6.58 6.54
CA THR A 132 -11.13 5.30 7.18
C THR A 132 -12.36 4.41 7.34
N GLN A 133 -13.46 4.93 7.90
CA GLN A 133 -14.66 4.12 8.10
C GLN A 133 -15.30 3.72 6.77
N GLN A 134 -15.37 4.63 5.82
CA GLN A 134 -15.94 4.35 4.49
C GLN A 134 -15.14 3.27 3.75
N THR A 135 -13.81 3.28 3.87
CA THR A 135 -12.92 2.25 3.30
C THR A 135 -13.19 0.88 3.91
N ILE A 136 -13.32 0.81 5.25
CA ILE A 136 -13.64 -0.43 5.97
C ILE A 136 -15.03 -0.96 5.54
N ASP A 137 -16.01 -0.08 5.41
CA ASP A 137 -17.37 -0.47 5.04
C ASP A 137 -17.42 -0.99 3.59
N LEU A 138 -16.75 -0.31 2.64
CA LEU A 138 -16.66 -0.77 1.25
C LEU A 138 -15.94 -2.12 1.14
N TYR A 139 -14.83 -2.31 1.87
CA TYR A 139 -14.16 -3.58 1.95
C TYR A 139 -15.09 -4.70 2.44
N LYS A 140 -15.80 -4.48 3.57
CA LYS A 140 -16.74 -5.45 4.12
C LYS A 140 -17.87 -5.82 3.16
N ASN A 141 -18.35 -4.85 2.40
CA ASN A 141 -19.43 -5.07 1.44
C ASN A 141 -18.98 -5.88 0.22
N CYS A 142 -17.71 -5.82 -0.15
CA CYS A 142 -17.18 -6.49 -1.35
C CYS A 142 -16.49 -7.82 -1.06
N VAL A 143 -15.91 -8.02 0.12
CA VAL A 143 -15.00 -9.15 0.40
C VAL A 143 -15.69 -10.52 0.30
N SER A 144 -17.00 -10.61 0.54
CA SER A 144 -17.75 -11.87 0.39
C SER A 144 -17.82 -12.34 -1.05
N ASP A 145 -17.97 -11.42 -2.01
CA ASP A 145 -18.08 -11.71 -3.44
C ASP A 145 -16.70 -11.75 -4.13
N TYR A 146 -15.74 -11.06 -3.55
CA TYR A 146 -14.36 -10.92 -4.05
C TYR A 146 -13.36 -11.17 -2.93
N PRO A 147 -13.15 -12.45 -2.51
CA PRO A 147 -12.29 -12.76 -1.35
C PRO A 147 -10.80 -12.46 -1.59
N ASN A 148 -10.37 -12.38 -2.87
CA ASN A 148 -8.98 -12.06 -3.22
C ASN A 148 -8.71 -10.55 -3.19
N MET A 149 -9.07 -9.92 -2.07
CA MET A 149 -8.84 -8.50 -1.80
C MET A 149 -8.44 -8.26 -0.35
N GLY A 150 -7.87 -7.08 -0.09
CA GLY A 150 -7.50 -6.68 1.27
C GLY A 150 -7.48 -5.16 1.45
N ILE A 151 -7.32 -4.72 2.69
CA ILE A 151 -7.22 -3.30 3.05
C ILE A 151 -5.91 -2.97 3.76
N VAL A 152 -5.74 -1.72 4.12
CA VAL A 152 -4.59 -1.23 4.89
C VAL A 152 -5.06 -0.69 6.23
N LEU A 153 -4.30 -0.96 7.30
CA LEU A 153 -4.46 -0.32 8.61
C LEU A 153 -3.21 0.49 8.94
N GLN A 154 -3.42 1.70 9.44
CA GLN A 154 -2.36 2.63 9.78
C GLN A 154 -2.12 2.62 11.29
N ALA A 155 -0.95 2.16 11.73
CA ALA A 155 -0.64 1.95 13.14
C ALA A 155 -0.68 3.22 14.00
N TYR A 156 -0.48 4.40 13.40
CA TYR A 156 -0.59 5.66 14.14
C TYR A 156 -2.04 6.01 14.55
N LEU A 157 -3.06 5.49 13.86
CA LEU A 157 -4.45 5.71 14.27
C LEU A 157 -4.79 4.89 15.51
N LYS A 158 -5.31 5.53 16.54
CA LYS A 158 -5.67 4.91 17.81
C LYS A 158 -6.69 3.79 17.66
N ARG A 159 -7.57 3.88 16.65
CA ARG A 159 -8.61 2.88 16.37
C ARG A 159 -8.09 1.60 15.72
N SER A 160 -6.90 1.63 15.07
CA SER A 160 -6.47 0.57 14.16
C SER A 160 -6.34 -0.82 14.81
N LEU A 161 -5.98 -0.90 16.09
CA LEU A 161 -5.94 -2.19 16.80
C LEU A 161 -7.35 -2.78 16.97
N GLU A 162 -8.33 -1.94 17.30
CA GLU A 162 -9.73 -2.39 17.42
C GLU A 162 -10.33 -2.70 16.05
N ASP A 163 -9.99 -1.93 15.03
CA ASP A 163 -10.38 -2.24 13.65
C ASP A 163 -9.81 -3.61 13.22
N ALA A 164 -8.55 -3.91 13.57
CA ALA A 164 -7.94 -5.21 13.31
C ALA A 164 -8.71 -6.34 13.99
N ARG A 165 -9.07 -6.20 15.26
CA ARG A 165 -9.86 -7.20 16.01
C ARG A 165 -11.21 -7.45 15.36
N ASN A 166 -11.90 -6.38 14.96
CA ASN A 166 -13.23 -6.47 14.35
C ASN A 166 -13.20 -7.10 12.96
N LEU A 167 -12.14 -6.88 12.18
CA LEU A 167 -11.93 -7.44 10.86
C LEU A 167 -11.37 -8.87 10.92
N ASN A 168 -10.52 -9.17 11.90
CA ASN A 168 -9.87 -10.48 12.04
C ASN A 168 -10.85 -11.64 12.28
N ARG A 169 -12.07 -11.34 12.71
CA ARG A 169 -13.17 -12.33 12.84
C ARG A 169 -13.58 -12.96 11.50
N THR A 170 -13.27 -12.32 10.39
CA THR A 170 -13.63 -12.74 9.03
C THR A 170 -12.46 -13.34 8.25
N GLY A 171 -11.28 -13.51 8.87
CA GLY A 171 -10.10 -14.06 8.18
C GLY A 171 -9.57 -13.12 7.08
N PHE A 172 -9.45 -11.84 7.37
CA PHE A 172 -9.12 -10.81 6.37
C PHE A 172 -7.63 -10.72 6.04
N ASN A 173 -7.33 -10.13 4.86
CA ASN A 173 -5.98 -9.80 4.41
C ASN A 173 -5.73 -8.30 4.59
N THR A 174 -4.72 -7.93 5.40
CA THR A 174 -4.43 -6.52 5.65
C THR A 174 -2.94 -6.19 5.57
N ARG A 175 -2.66 -5.02 5.00
CA ARG A 175 -1.34 -4.37 5.10
C ARG A 175 -1.33 -3.51 6.36
N VAL A 176 -0.31 -3.68 7.19
CA VAL A 176 -0.05 -2.79 8.32
C VAL A 176 1.07 -1.83 7.94
N CYS A 177 0.82 -0.53 8.04
CA CYS A 177 1.83 0.52 7.86
C CYS A 177 1.81 1.48 9.04
N LYS A 178 2.82 2.35 9.18
CA LYS A 178 2.87 3.34 10.27
C LYS A 178 1.80 4.42 10.15
N GLY A 179 1.52 4.86 8.95
CA GLY A 179 0.69 6.01 8.61
C GLY A 179 1.53 7.22 8.18
N ILE A 180 0.96 8.08 7.32
CA ILE A 180 1.69 9.18 6.70
C ILE A 180 0.95 10.52 6.75
N TYR A 181 -0.38 10.52 6.90
CA TYR A 181 -1.16 11.75 6.89
C TYR A 181 -1.01 12.53 8.20
N ASP A 182 -1.12 13.87 8.11
CA ASP A 182 -1.12 14.71 9.30
C ASP A 182 -2.50 14.68 9.97
N GLU A 183 -2.59 13.92 11.04
CA GLU A 183 -3.82 13.71 11.81
C GLU A 183 -3.71 14.34 13.21
N ARG A 184 -4.85 14.72 13.79
CA ARG A 184 -4.90 15.31 15.13
C ARG A 184 -4.47 14.29 16.20
N GLU A 185 -3.83 14.76 17.27
CA GLU A 185 -3.45 13.91 18.41
C GLU A 185 -4.64 13.24 19.12
N THR A 186 -5.85 13.78 18.95
CA THR A 186 -7.08 13.16 19.48
C THR A 186 -7.35 11.79 18.86
N ILE A 187 -6.94 11.57 17.61
CA ILE A 187 -7.20 10.35 16.84
C ILE A 187 -5.94 9.58 16.44
N ALA A 188 -4.78 10.21 16.48
CA ALA A 188 -3.51 9.60 16.10
C ALA A 188 -2.46 9.69 17.20
N LEU A 189 -1.63 8.66 17.29
CA LEU A 189 -0.42 8.62 18.09
C LEU A 189 0.65 9.51 17.41
N LYS A 190 1.44 10.24 18.19
CA LYS A 190 2.54 11.08 17.68
C LYS A 190 3.91 10.55 18.12
N ASP A 191 3.96 9.80 19.20
CA ASP A 191 5.19 9.19 19.69
C ASP A 191 5.60 8.00 18.81
N SER A 192 6.85 7.99 18.37
CA SER A 192 7.38 6.96 17.46
C SER A 192 7.36 5.56 18.08
N THR A 193 7.66 5.45 19.37
CA THR A 193 7.67 4.17 20.10
C THR A 193 6.25 3.64 20.23
N ALA A 194 5.31 4.51 20.59
CA ALA A 194 3.89 4.13 20.67
C ALA A 194 3.34 3.65 19.31
N ILE A 195 3.76 4.28 18.20
CA ILE A 195 3.38 3.85 16.84
C ILE A 195 4.00 2.48 16.51
N GLN A 196 5.28 2.26 16.85
CA GLN A 196 5.93 0.96 16.66
C GLN A 196 5.27 -0.15 17.48
N ASP A 197 4.92 0.12 18.73
CA ASP A 197 4.24 -0.83 19.60
C ASP A 197 2.83 -1.14 19.08
N ASN A 198 2.09 -0.14 18.62
CA ASN A 198 0.77 -0.36 18.04
C ASN A 198 0.87 -1.13 16.71
N PHE A 199 1.88 -0.85 15.87
CA PHE A 199 2.15 -1.63 14.67
C PHE A 199 2.40 -3.11 14.99
N PHE A 200 3.26 -3.38 15.98
CA PHE A 200 3.53 -4.73 16.45
C PHE A 200 2.28 -5.43 16.99
N ASN A 201 1.49 -4.72 17.80
CA ASN A 201 0.25 -5.26 18.39
C ASN A 201 -0.81 -5.57 17.33
N ILE A 202 -0.97 -4.72 16.32
CA ILE A 202 -1.87 -4.97 15.17
C ILE A 202 -1.41 -6.20 14.39
N THR A 203 -0.11 -6.29 14.07
CA THR A 203 0.45 -7.46 13.38
C THR A 203 0.25 -8.75 14.18
N LYS A 204 0.48 -8.69 15.49
CA LYS A 204 0.27 -9.80 16.41
C LYS A 204 -1.20 -10.23 16.44
N GLU A 205 -2.13 -9.28 16.54
CA GLU A 205 -3.58 -9.54 16.54
C GLU A 205 -3.99 -10.31 15.27
N ILE A 206 -3.55 -9.87 14.11
CA ILE A 206 -3.89 -10.49 12.83
C ILE A 206 -3.34 -11.91 12.73
N LEU A 207 -2.07 -12.12 13.08
CA LEU A 207 -1.39 -13.41 12.94
C LEU A 207 -1.77 -14.41 14.04
N SER A 208 -2.22 -13.94 15.21
CA SER A 208 -2.80 -14.80 16.25
C SER A 208 -4.19 -15.34 15.89
N GLY A 209 -4.91 -14.65 15.00
CA GLY A 209 -6.16 -15.12 14.38
C GLY A 209 -5.92 -15.85 13.06
N ASN A 210 -6.88 -15.75 12.14
CA ASN A 210 -6.83 -16.38 10.82
C ASN A 210 -6.49 -15.39 9.69
N GLY A 211 -6.07 -14.16 10.00
CA GLY A 211 -5.77 -13.13 9.03
C GLY A 211 -4.41 -13.31 8.36
N PHE A 212 -4.21 -12.59 7.27
CA PHE A 212 -2.93 -12.43 6.58
C PHE A 212 -2.38 -11.03 6.87
N ALA A 213 -1.10 -10.93 7.27
CA ALA A 213 -0.43 -9.66 7.55
C ALA A 213 0.62 -9.31 6.52
N ALA A 214 0.40 -8.24 5.75
CA ALA A 214 1.42 -7.61 4.94
C ALA A 214 2.12 -6.52 5.76
N ILE A 215 3.35 -6.79 6.19
CA ILE A 215 4.14 -5.99 7.15
C ILE A 215 4.90 -4.92 6.37
N ALA A 216 4.34 -3.70 6.31
CA ALA A 216 4.82 -2.63 5.44
C ALA A 216 5.59 -1.55 6.22
N THR A 217 6.91 -1.71 6.33
CA THR A 217 7.77 -0.75 7.02
C THR A 217 9.24 -0.84 6.57
N HIS A 218 9.98 0.30 6.66
CA HIS A 218 11.43 0.38 6.48
C HIS A 218 12.18 0.40 7.82
N ASP A 219 11.46 0.34 8.93
CA ASP A 219 12.02 0.36 10.28
C ASP A 219 12.67 -0.98 10.60
N ILE A 220 13.99 -1.07 10.41
CA ILE A 220 14.74 -2.32 10.59
C ILE A 220 14.58 -2.89 12.00
N PRO A 221 14.69 -2.13 13.10
CA PRO A 221 14.42 -2.64 14.45
C PRO A 221 13.02 -3.24 14.61
N LEU A 222 12.00 -2.62 14.01
CA LEU A 222 10.63 -3.13 14.04
C LEU A 222 10.50 -4.42 13.21
N ILE A 223 11.10 -4.47 12.02
CA ILE A 223 11.17 -5.70 11.20
C ILE A 223 11.80 -6.83 12.00
N ASP A 224 12.94 -6.59 12.64
CA ASP A 224 13.65 -7.60 13.43
C ASP A 224 12.86 -8.08 14.64
N ARG A 225 12.14 -7.18 15.30
CA ARG A 225 11.23 -7.50 16.41
C ARG A 225 10.10 -8.42 15.96
N ILE A 226 9.47 -8.10 14.81
CA ILE A 226 8.37 -8.89 14.25
C ILE A 226 8.88 -10.25 13.76
N ASP A 227 9.99 -10.28 13.04
CA ASP A 227 10.61 -11.48 12.50
C ASP A 227 10.92 -12.49 13.63
N LYS A 228 11.61 -12.05 14.71
CA LYS A 228 11.88 -12.88 15.88
C LYS A 228 10.61 -13.42 16.55
N TRP A 229 9.56 -12.60 16.62
CA TRP A 229 8.30 -13.03 17.20
C TRP A 229 7.60 -14.06 16.32
N ILE A 230 7.55 -13.85 15.00
CA ILE A 230 6.99 -14.80 14.02
C ILE A 230 7.70 -16.16 14.13
N GLU A 231 9.03 -16.18 14.21
CA GLU A 231 9.81 -17.41 14.40
C GLU A 231 9.49 -18.08 15.74
N SER A 232 9.38 -17.32 16.82
CA SER A 232 9.13 -17.86 18.17
C SER A 232 7.80 -18.59 18.32
N ILE A 233 6.78 -18.19 17.53
CA ILE A 233 5.45 -18.81 17.54
C ILE A 233 5.18 -19.66 16.29
N GLN A 234 6.17 -19.83 15.44
CA GLN A 234 6.13 -20.66 14.23
C GLN A 234 4.97 -20.32 13.29
N VAL A 235 4.74 -19.03 13.01
CA VAL A 235 3.74 -18.60 12.01
C VAL A 235 4.14 -19.14 10.64
N SER A 236 3.21 -19.80 9.96
CA SER A 236 3.44 -20.28 8.60
C SER A 236 3.73 -19.13 7.63
N SER A 237 4.75 -19.26 6.78
CA SER A 237 5.19 -18.21 5.84
C SER A 237 4.14 -17.80 4.81
N ASN A 238 3.10 -18.59 4.61
CA ASN A 238 1.96 -18.24 3.75
C ASN A 238 0.93 -17.31 4.44
N ARG A 239 1.14 -16.96 5.72
CA ARG A 239 0.26 -16.09 6.51
C ARG A 239 0.73 -14.63 6.58
N PHE A 240 1.91 -14.34 6.07
CA PHE A 240 2.47 -12.99 6.08
C PHE A 240 3.39 -12.74 4.90
N GLU A 241 3.69 -11.48 4.68
CA GLU A 241 4.76 -11.01 3.81
C GLU A 241 5.37 -9.71 4.36
N PHE A 242 6.60 -9.42 4.01
CA PHE A 242 7.23 -8.12 4.29
C PHE A 242 7.09 -7.21 3.07
N GLN A 243 6.78 -5.94 3.30
CA GLN A 243 6.60 -4.96 2.24
C GLN A 243 7.47 -3.73 2.47
N VAL A 244 8.06 -3.23 1.40
CA VAL A 244 8.83 -1.98 1.38
C VAL A 244 8.49 -1.17 0.14
N LEU A 245 8.79 0.12 0.17
CA LEU A 245 8.73 0.94 -1.03
C LEU A 245 9.90 0.61 -1.95
N TYR A 246 9.63 0.59 -3.24
CA TYR A 246 10.66 0.46 -4.27
C TYR A 246 11.73 1.56 -4.12
N GLY A 247 12.98 1.21 -4.34
CA GLY A 247 14.10 2.12 -4.33
C GLY A 247 14.64 2.52 -2.94
N VAL A 248 13.96 2.17 -1.84
CA VAL A 248 14.45 2.48 -0.49
C VAL A 248 15.57 1.51 -0.10
N PRO A 249 16.78 2.01 0.25
CA PRO A 249 17.88 1.13 0.66
C PRO A 249 17.57 0.40 1.97
N MET A 250 17.70 -0.93 1.98
CA MET A 250 17.45 -1.79 3.14
C MET A 250 18.67 -2.58 3.63
N GLY A 251 19.87 -2.24 3.12
CA GLY A 251 21.13 -2.82 3.59
C GLY A 251 21.19 -4.36 3.54
N GLY A 252 20.68 -4.99 2.47
CA GLY A 252 20.63 -6.44 2.33
C GLY A 252 19.61 -7.16 3.21
N ARG A 253 18.72 -6.40 3.92
CA ARG A 253 17.70 -6.99 4.78
C ARG A 253 16.64 -7.75 3.97
N LEU A 254 16.29 -7.26 2.79
CA LEU A 254 15.26 -7.88 1.96
C LEU A 254 15.69 -9.24 1.43
N GLU A 255 16.93 -9.34 1.00
CA GLU A 255 17.54 -10.59 0.55
C GLU A 255 17.58 -11.63 1.68
N ARG A 256 17.95 -11.21 2.91
CA ARG A 256 17.92 -12.10 4.08
C ARG A 256 16.52 -12.62 4.43
N LEU A 257 15.47 -11.81 4.21
CA LEU A 257 14.07 -12.27 4.40
C LEU A 257 13.68 -13.27 3.30
N LEU A 258 14.10 -13.06 2.05
CA LEU A 258 13.92 -14.03 0.97
C LEU A 258 14.64 -15.36 1.25
N ASP A 259 15.89 -15.29 1.74
CA ASP A 259 16.70 -16.48 2.10
C ASP A 259 16.04 -17.32 3.21
N LYS A 260 15.23 -16.71 4.07
CA LYS A 260 14.37 -17.40 5.06
C LYS A 260 13.13 -18.06 4.44
N GLY A 261 12.90 -17.91 3.14
CA GLY A 261 11.70 -18.39 2.46
C GLY A 261 10.45 -17.51 2.67
N TYR A 262 10.62 -16.26 3.09
CA TYR A 262 9.52 -15.33 3.24
C TYR A 262 9.20 -14.60 1.93
N THR A 263 7.94 -14.27 1.72
CA THR A 263 7.56 -13.38 0.63
C THR A 263 7.95 -11.94 0.99
N VAL A 264 8.68 -11.29 0.08
CA VAL A 264 9.03 -9.87 0.16
C VAL A 264 8.47 -9.17 -1.05
N ARG A 265 7.67 -8.13 -0.80
CA ARG A 265 6.98 -7.36 -1.82
C ARG A 265 7.49 -5.94 -1.89
N GLN A 266 7.73 -5.45 -3.09
CA GLN A 266 8.05 -4.05 -3.33
C GLN A 266 6.81 -3.29 -3.83
N TYR A 267 6.46 -2.22 -3.14
CA TYR A 267 5.42 -1.29 -3.55
C TYR A 267 6.00 -0.30 -4.55
N ILE A 268 5.49 -0.33 -5.77
CA ILE A 268 6.04 0.37 -6.93
C ILE A 268 5.01 1.39 -7.43
N PRO A 269 5.13 2.66 -7.03
CA PRO A 269 4.33 3.73 -7.58
C PRO A 269 4.80 4.10 -8.99
N PHE A 270 3.87 4.49 -9.85
CA PHE A 270 4.15 5.01 -11.19
C PHE A 270 3.06 5.98 -11.67
N GLY A 271 3.34 6.75 -12.70
CA GLY A 271 2.37 7.67 -13.30
C GLY A 271 2.82 9.13 -13.27
N LYS A 272 2.02 10.00 -13.88
CA LYS A 272 2.36 11.42 -14.14
C LYS A 272 2.40 12.30 -12.87
N GLU A 273 1.71 11.87 -11.79
CA GLU A 273 1.63 12.61 -10.52
C GLU A 273 2.82 12.32 -9.57
N TRP A 274 3.95 11.86 -10.13
CA TRP A 274 5.15 11.48 -9.39
C TRP A 274 5.77 12.64 -8.58
N PHE A 275 5.60 13.88 -9.03
CA PHE A 275 6.22 15.03 -8.40
C PHE A 275 5.72 15.27 -6.98
N ASP A 276 4.40 15.34 -6.80
CA ASP A 276 3.78 15.56 -5.49
C ASP A 276 4.00 14.36 -4.55
N TYR A 277 4.02 13.15 -5.12
CA TYR A 277 4.39 11.94 -4.38
C TYR A 277 5.83 12.01 -3.87
N SER A 278 6.78 12.40 -4.71
CA SER A 278 8.21 12.49 -4.35
C SER A 278 8.49 13.55 -3.29
N LEU A 279 7.71 14.66 -3.27
CA LEU A 279 7.83 15.71 -2.25
C LEU A 279 7.42 15.26 -0.84
N ARG A 280 6.62 14.19 -0.73
CA ARG A 280 6.18 13.65 0.56
C ARG A 280 7.15 12.59 1.13
N ARG A 281 8.22 12.30 0.41
CA ARG A 281 9.24 11.28 0.73
C ARG A 281 10.59 11.90 1.04
#